data_853fe835fa9e8c0677357101c4124684
#
_entry.id   853fe835fa9e8c0677357101c4124684
#
_cell.length_a   1.000
_cell.length_b   1.000
_cell.length_c   1.000
_cell.angle_alpha   90.00
_cell.angle_beta   90.00
_cell.angle_gamma   90.00
#
_symmetry.space_group_name_H-M   'P 1'
#
loop_
_entity.id
_entity.type
_entity.pdbx_description
1 polymer ?
#
loop_
_entity_poly.entity_id
_entity_poly.type
_entity_poly.pdbx_seq_one_letter_code
_entity_poly.pdbx_strand_id
1 'polypeptide(L)'
;YGNIDFGTVKGMSVNYDLRRTNNIQLTANYTLQFADGTGSSATSGSSLVGTGQPNLRTTIPMNFDQRHAISASVDYHYGNGKDYDGPVWFGAKVFQDAGFNFMLSAGSGTPYSRQSNITQEAAEGINDRSVLSGSINGSRLPWQFRMNMKVNKEFEIKWSDKKSSHMNVYVQAQNLLNAQNIISVYRATGNPGDDGYLTSSAAQNAIDAQNDADA
;
A
#
# COMPACT_ATOMS: atom_id res chain seq x y z
N TYR A 1 9.96 0.16 -32.94
CA TYR A 1 9.93 -0.38 -31.58
C TYR A 1 10.45 -1.83 -31.62
N GLY A 2 11.31 -2.21 -30.67
CA GLY A 2 11.85 -3.56 -30.53
C GLY A 2 11.97 -3.94 -29.05
N ASN A 3 12.03 -5.23 -28.76
CA ASN A 3 12.23 -5.72 -27.40
C ASN A 3 13.72 -5.58 -27.05
N ILE A 4 14.06 -4.46 -26.45
CA ILE A 4 15.45 -4.12 -26.11
C ILE A 4 15.67 -4.19 -24.60
N ASP A 5 14.60 -4.00 -23.82
CA ASP A 5 14.66 -3.95 -22.37
C ASP A 5 14.64 -5.37 -21.76
N PHE A 6 15.32 -5.48 -20.63
CA PHE A 6 15.43 -6.71 -19.85
C PHE A 6 14.86 -6.50 -18.46
N GLY A 7 14.12 -7.47 -17.98
CA GLY A 7 13.59 -7.48 -16.62
C GLY A 7 13.65 -8.87 -16.02
N THR A 8 13.98 -8.93 -14.75
CA THR A 8 14.04 -10.18 -13.97
C THR A 8 13.28 -9.99 -12.68
N VAL A 9 12.47 -10.99 -12.30
CA VAL A 9 11.82 -11.06 -11.00
C VAL A 9 12.25 -12.35 -10.33
N LYS A 10 12.80 -12.25 -9.13
CA LYS A 10 13.22 -13.37 -8.30
C LYS A 10 12.52 -13.26 -6.96
N GLY A 11 12.06 -14.38 -6.42
CA GLY A 11 11.38 -14.34 -5.15
C GLY A 11 10.97 -15.71 -4.64
N MET A 12 10.35 -15.69 -3.48
CA MET A 12 9.70 -16.84 -2.87
C MET A 12 8.37 -16.42 -2.24
N SER A 13 7.43 -17.34 -2.21
CA SER A 13 6.16 -17.16 -1.51
C SER A 13 5.96 -18.29 -0.51
N VAL A 14 5.46 -17.93 0.67
CA VAL A 14 5.06 -18.88 1.71
C VAL A 14 3.58 -18.68 1.96
N ASN A 15 2.82 -19.75 1.84
CA ASN A 15 1.39 -19.75 2.11
C ASN A 15 1.12 -20.65 3.31
N TYR A 16 0.35 -20.16 4.25
CA TYR A 16 -0.13 -20.91 5.39
C TYR A 16 -1.65 -20.89 5.40
N ASP A 17 -2.26 -22.05 5.41
CA ASP A 17 -3.71 -22.22 5.48
C ASP A 17 -4.08 -23.16 6.63
N LEU A 18 -4.66 -22.58 7.67
CA LEU A 18 -5.28 -23.31 8.77
C LEU A 18 -6.77 -23.49 8.44
N ARG A 19 -7.15 -24.71 8.08
CA ARG A 19 -8.56 -25.07 7.94
C ARG A 19 -9.29 -24.84 9.24
N ARG A 20 -10.59 -24.57 9.16
CA ARG A 20 -11.40 -24.31 10.33
C ARG A 20 -11.21 -25.37 11.41
N THR A 21 -10.57 -24.93 12.50
CA THR A 21 -10.31 -25.74 13.69
C THR A 21 -11.02 -25.04 14.84
N ASN A 22 -11.97 -25.71 15.46
CA ASN A 22 -12.95 -25.08 16.33
C ASN A 22 -13.63 -23.92 15.56
N ASN A 23 -13.50 -22.70 16.01
CA ASN A 23 -14.16 -21.54 15.41
C ASN A 23 -13.24 -20.68 14.54
N ILE A 24 -11.95 -21.04 14.42
CA ILE A 24 -10.92 -20.22 13.76
C ILE A 24 -10.54 -20.83 12.42
N GLN A 25 -10.47 -19.99 11.41
CA GLN A 25 -9.80 -20.25 10.15
C GLN A 25 -8.78 -19.13 9.90
N LEU A 26 -7.58 -19.48 9.46
CA LEU A 26 -6.52 -18.52 9.16
C LEU A 26 -5.91 -18.84 7.79
N THR A 27 -5.82 -17.83 6.96
CA THR A 27 -5.03 -17.88 5.73
C THR A 27 -4.02 -16.75 5.78
N ALA A 28 -2.74 -17.06 5.58
CA ALA A 28 -1.66 -16.08 5.57
C ALA A 28 -0.72 -16.33 4.40
N ASN A 29 -0.36 -15.26 3.70
CA ASN A 29 0.56 -15.30 2.58
C ASN A 29 1.67 -14.29 2.81
N TYR A 30 2.89 -14.71 2.58
CA TYR A 30 4.06 -13.87 2.55
C TYR A 30 4.80 -14.05 1.24
N THR A 31 5.12 -12.94 0.57
CA THR A 31 5.93 -12.94 -0.65
C THR A 31 7.13 -12.04 -0.46
N LEU A 32 8.30 -12.59 -0.72
CA LEU A 32 9.55 -11.85 -0.89
C LEU A 32 9.89 -11.86 -2.37
N GLN A 33 10.07 -10.68 -2.97
CA GLN A 33 10.47 -10.58 -4.38
C GLN A 33 11.47 -9.44 -4.60
N PHE A 34 12.25 -9.58 -5.67
CA PHE A 34 13.17 -8.58 -6.19
C PHE A 34 12.91 -8.45 -7.67
N ALA A 35 12.50 -7.27 -8.10
CA ALA A 35 12.21 -6.96 -9.50
C ALA A 35 13.23 -5.94 -10.00
N ASP A 36 14.16 -6.40 -10.82
CA ASP A 36 15.23 -5.58 -11.37
C ASP A 36 15.18 -5.62 -12.91
N GLY A 37 15.55 -4.53 -13.55
CA GLY A 37 15.56 -4.45 -15.00
C GLY A 37 16.15 -3.16 -15.54
N THR A 38 16.16 -3.03 -16.85
CA THR A 38 16.71 -1.87 -17.55
C THR A 38 15.71 -0.73 -17.72
N GLY A 39 14.42 -1.00 -17.48
CA GLY A 39 13.35 -0.01 -17.51
C GLY A 39 12.05 -0.55 -16.97
N SER A 40 11.25 0.30 -16.35
CA SER A 40 9.97 -0.08 -15.73
C SER A 40 8.77 -0.01 -16.68
N SER A 41 8.95 0.60 -17.85
CA SER A 41 7.91 0.74 -18.87
C SER A 41 8.53 0.79 -20.26
N ALA A 42 7.72 0.60 -21.30
CA ALA A 42 8.14 0.67 -22.69
C ALA A 42 8.77 2.03 -23.10
N THR A 43 8.51 3.09 -22.33
CA THR A 43 9.00 4.44 -22.59
C THR A 43 10.12 4.89 -21.65
N SER A 44 10.62 4.02 -20.77
CA SER A 44 11.65 4.39 -19.80
C SER A 44 12.94 4.93 -20.44
N GLY A 45 13.29 4.45 -21.62
CA GLY A 45 14.47 4.93 -22.36
C GLY A 45 14.24 6.18 -23.21
N SER A 46 13.00 6.63 -23.40
CA SER A 46 12.69 7.74 -24.34
C SER A 46 13.32 9.06 -23.91
N SER A 47 13.41 9.34 -22.64
CA SER A 47 14.04 10.54 -22.09
C SER A 47 15.55 10.59 -22.39
N LEU A 48 16.24 9.46 -22.34
CA LEU A 48 17.67 9.36 -22.66
C LEU A 48 17.90 9.60 -24.15
N VAL A 49 17.05 9.02 -25.02
CA VAL A 49 17.11 9.23 -26.45
C VAL A 49 16.82 10.70 -26.80
N GLY A 50 15.80 11.31 -26.19
CA GLY A 50 15.43 12.71 -26.41
C GLY A 50 16.50 13.70 -25.98
N THR A 51 17.34 13.36 -25.00
CA THR A 51 18.46 14.20 -24.53
C THR A 51 19.79 13.89 -25.23
N GLY A 52 19.81 12.98 -26.20
CA GLY A 52 21.03 12.57 -26.90
C GLY A 52 22.02 11.80 -26.03
N GLN A 53 21.60 11.33 -24.87
CA GLN A 53 22.44 10.55 -23.98
C GLN A 53 22.54 9.10 -24.46
N PRO A 54 23.71 8.43 -24.26
CA PRO A 54 23.83 7.02 -24.59
C PRO A 54 22.84 6.22 -23.77
N ASN A 55 22.19 5.26 -24.39
CA ASN A 55 21.27 4.34 -23.73
C ASN A 55 22.06 3.35 -22.83
N LEU A 56 22.43 3.83 -21.66
CA LEU A 56 23.15 3.03 -20.66
C LEU A 56 22.16 2.07 -20.00
N ARG A 57 22.31 0.79 -20.30
CA ARG A 57 21.46 -0.27 -19.75
C ARG A 57 22.05 -0.82 -18.47
N THR A 58 21.84 -0.10 -17.39
CA THR A 58 22.13 -0.60 -16.05
C THR A 58 20.88 -1.25 -15.47
N THR A 59 21.06 -2.34 -14.76
CA THR A 59 19.98 -2.98 -14.01
C THR A 59 19.65 -2.14 -12.77
N ILE A 60 18.40 -1.74 -12.66
CA ILE A 60 17.88 -0.93 -11.56
C ILE A 60 16.63 -1.60 -10.98
N PRO A 61 16.29 -1.35 -9.70
CA PRO A 61 15.00 -1.76 -9.16
C PRO A 61 13.85 -1.17 -9.97
N MET A 62 12.87 -1.99 -10.33
CA MET A 62 11.71 -1.53 -11.09
C MET A 62 10.75 -0.73 -10.20
N ASN A 63 10.00 0.21 -10.75
CA ASN A 63 9.07 1.07 -10.00
C ASN A 63 8.04 0.29 -9.16
N PHE A 64 7.75 -0.95 -9.55
CA PHE A 64 6.82 -1.84 -8.86
C PHE A 64 7.53 -2.87 -7.98
N ASP A 65 8.85 -2.73 -7.72
CA ASP A 65 9.62 -3.64 -6.87
C ASP A 65 9.21 -3.47 -5.39
N GLN A 66 8.13 -4.15 -5.00
CA GLN A 66 7.71 -4.27 -3.62
C GLN A 66 8.31 -5.53 -3.03
N ARG A 67 9.37 -5.38 -2.21
CA ARG A 67 10.16 -6.53 -1.73
C ARG A 67 9.39 -7.47 -0.83
N HIS A 68 8.57 -6.93 0.05
CA HIS A 68 7.80 -7.72 1.00
C HIS A 68 6.32 -7.42 0.82
N ALA A 69 5.52 -8.45 0.64
CA ALA A 69 4.07 -8.37 0.66
C ALA A 69 3.52 -9.43 1.61
N ILE A 70 2.67 -8.99 2.53
CA ILE A 70 2.02 -9.83 3.54
C ILE A 70 0.52 -9.63 3.39
N SER A 71 -0.22 -10.71 3.32
CA SER A 71 -1.67 -10.70 3.47
C SER A 71 -2.11 -11.81 4.42
N ALA A 72 -2.99 -11.49 5.34
CA ALA A 72 -3.55 -12.47 6.26
C ALA A 72 -5.04 -12.23 6.44
N SER A 73 -5.79 -13.31 6.55
CA SER A 73 -7.21 -13.29 6.88
C SER A 73 -7.47 -14.26 8.02
N VAL A 74 -8.05 -13.74 9.09
CA VAL A 74 -8.51 -14.53 10.25
C VAL A 74 -10.01 -14.46 10.26
N ASP A 75 -10.66 -15.60 10.21
CA ASP A 75 -12.10 -15.75 10.33
C ASP A 75 -12.41 -16.51 11.62
N TYR A 76 -13.21 -15.90 12.47
CA TYR A 76 -13.74 -16.50 13.69
C TYR A 76 -15.25 -16.57 13.57
N HIS A 77 -15.82 -17.77 13.64
CA HIS A 77 -17.25 -17.97 13.45
C HIS A 77 -17.83 -18.83 14.59
N TYR A 78 -18.82 -18.30 15.28
CA TYR A 78 -19.58 -19.06 16.29
C TYR A 78 -20.57 -20.00 15.63
N GLY A 79 -20.60 -21.23 16.11
CA GLY A 79 -21.52 -22.25 15.64
C GLY A 79 -22.98 -21.98 15.98
N ASN A 80 -23.85 -22.87 15.49
CA ASN A 80 -25.29 -22.83 15.71
C ASN A 80 -25.71 -23.91 16.72
N GLY A 81 -26.78 -23.66 17.47
CA GLY A 81 -27.47 -24.63 18.30
C GLY A 81 -26.58 -25.29 19.37
N LYS A 82 -26.22 -26.56 19.17
CA LYS A 82 -25.38 -27.33 20.12
C LYS A 82 -23.91 -27.03 19.94
N ASP A 83 -23.50 -26.58 18.76
CA ASP A 83 -22.10 -26.27 18.45
C ASP A 83 -21.74 -24.84 18.83
N TYR A 84 -22.64 -24.13 19.49
CA TYR A 84 -22.38 -22.79 20.01
C TYR A 84 -21.62 -22.88 21.34
N ASP A 85 -20.42 -22.35 21.36
CA ASP A 85 -19.51 -22.27 22.50
C ASP A 85 -19.27 -20.82 23.01
N GLY A 86 -20.07 -19.86 22.51
CA GLY A 86 -19.94 -18.44 22.86
C GLY A 86 -20.67 -18.06 24.15
N PRO A 87 -20.55 -16.79 24.57
CA PRO A 87 -21.17 -16.28 25.79
C PRO A 87 -22.69 -16.27 25.69
N VAL A 88 -23.35 -16.65 26.76
CA VAL A 88 -24.81 -16.57 26.91
C VAL A 88 -25.14 -15.39 27.82
N TRP A 89 -25.85 -14.37 27.29
CA TRP A 89 -26.27 -13.20 28.03
C TRP A 89 -27.80 -13.21 28.21
N PHE A 90 -28.25 -13.09 29.43
CA PHE A 90 -29.69 -13.14 29.79
C PHE A 90 -30.42 -14.35 29.20
N GLY A 91 -29.76 -15.51 29.14
CA GLY A 91 -30.33 -16.73 28.56
C GLY A 91 -30.34 -16.80 27.03
N ALA A 92 -29.87 -15.78 26.33
CA ALA A 92 -29.78 -15.73 24.88
C ALA A 92 -28.35 -15.98 24.37
N LYS A 93 -28.20 -16.76 23.31
CA LYS A 93 -26.94 -17.03 22.61
C LYS A 93 -26.64 -15.86 21.63
N VAL A 94 -26.11 -14.76 22.15
CA VAL A 94 -26.04 -13.48 21.42
C VAL A 94 -25.19 -13.57 20.15
N PHE A 95 -24.11 -14.35 20.15
CA PHE A 95 -23.19 -14.50 19.00
C PHE A 95 -23.43 -15.78 18.18
N GLN A 96 -24.55 -16.48 18.40
CA GLN A 96 -24.90 -17.62 17.57
C GLN A 96 -24.98 -17.20 16.10
N ASP A 97 -24.35 -17.95 15.18
CA ASP A 97 -24.25 -17.65 13.76
C ASP A 97 -23.60 -16.28 13.47
N ALA A 98 -22.74 -15.81 14.37
CA ALA A 98 -21.98 -14.58 14.16
C ALA A 98 -20.56 -14.90 13.70
N GLY A 99 -20.10 -14.14 12.73
CA GLY A 99 -18.74 -14.21 12.19
C GLY A 99 -17.97 -12.91 12.40
N PHE A 100 -16.69 -13.05 12.69
CA PHE A 100 -15.72 -11.96 12.80
C PHE A 100 -14.58 -12.24 11.83
N ASN A 101 -14.43 -11.42 10.82
CA ASN A 101 -13.36 -11.56 9.84
C ASN A 101 -12.43 -10.35 9.92
N PHE A 102 -11.13 -10.63 10.09
CA PHE A 102 -10.06 -9.64 10.07
C PHE A 102 -9.19 -9.89 8.86
N MET A 103 -8.98 -8.87 8.05
CA MET A 103 -8.10 -8.89 6.89
C MET A 103 -6.97 -7.90 7.10
N LEU A 104 -5.74 -8.42 7.09
CA LEU A 104 -4.51 -7.68 7.21
C LEU A 104 -3.80 -7.64 5.87
N SER A 105 -3.34 -6.47 5.45
CA SER A 105 -2.38 -6.32 4.36
C SER A 105 -1.24 -5.42 4.80
N ALA A 106 -0.02 -5.85 4.54
CA ALA A 106 1.19 -5.06 4.78
C ALA A 106 2.17 -5.26 3.62
N GLY A 107 2.91 -4.21 3.29
CA GLY A 107 3.90 -4.29 2.23
C GLY A 107 5.01 -3.28 2.40
N SER A 108 6.21 -3.65 1.97
CA SER A 108 7.31 -2.70 1.89
C SER A 108 6.99 -1.63 0.84
N GLY A 109 7.49 -0.42 1.06
CA GLY A 109 7.34 0.64 0.08
C GLY A 109 7.98 0.31 -1.26
N THR A 110 7.43 0.87 -2.33
CA THR A 110 8.01 0.83 -3.67
C THR A 110 9.20 1.76 -3.77
N PRO A 111 10.12 1.52 -4.70
CA PRO A 111 11.31 2.36 -4.86
C PRO A 111 10.98 3.70 -5.52
N TYR A 112 11.80 4.69 -5.22
CA TYR A 112 11.81 5.99 -5.90
C TYR A 112 13.24 6.52 -6.04
N SER A 113 13.45 7.43 -6.98
CA SER A 113 14.73 8.10 -7.21
C SER A 113 14.77 9.40 -6.40
N ARG A 114 15.72 9.55 -5.47
CA ARG A 114 15.95 10.82 -4.79
C ARG A 114 16.56 11.85 -5.74
N GLN A 115 16.29 13.11 -5.47
CA GLN A 115 16.93 14.23 -6.15
C GLN A 115 17.68 15.10 -5.12
N SER A 116 18.76 15.72 -5.56
CA SER A 116 19.59 16.58 -4.72
C SER A 116 19.14 18.03 -4.69
N ASN A 117 18.36 18.45 -5.67
CA ASN A 117 17.86 19.81 -5.80
C ASN A 117 16.36 19.86 -5.58
N ILE A 118 15.90 20.97 -5.06
CA ILE A 118 14.48 21.30 -4.97
C ILE A 118 14.11 21.88 -6.33
N THR A 119 13.18 21.23 -7.02
CA THR A 119 12.62 21.74 -8.27
C THR A 119 11.34 22.48 -7.93
N GLN A 120 11.25 23.72 -8.38
CA GLN A 120 9.97 24.43 -8.37
C GLN A 120 8.96 23.66 -9.21
N GLU A 121 7.72 23.54 -8.74
CA GLU A 121 6.67 23.02 -9.60
C GLU A 121 6.54 23.89 -10.83
N ALA A 122 6.20 23.26 -11.97
CA ALA A 122 6.20 23.83 -13.31
C ALA A 122 5.24 25.05 -13.53
N ALA A 123 4.65 25.60 -12.48
CA ALA A 123 3.76 26.76 -12.54
C ALA A 123 4.44 28.03 -13.07
N GLU A 124 5.77 28.12 -13.00
CA GLU A 124 6.51 29.32 -13.42
C GLU A 124 7.38 29.14 -14.69
N GLY A 125 7.26 28.03 -15.40
CA GLY A 125 7.92 27.85 -16.71
C GLY A 125 9.45 27.66 -16.65
N ILE A 126 10.05 27.56 -15.49
CA ILE A 126 11.47 27.25 -15.30
C ILE A 126 11.60 25.75 -15.12
N ASN A 127 11.97 25.07 -16.21
CA ASN A 127 12.32 23.64 -16.17
C ASN A 127 13.69 23.42 -15.50
N ASP A 128 13.75 23.55 -14.20
CA ASP A 128 14.89 23.05 -13.44
C ASP A 128 14.93 21.53 -13.54
N ARG A 129 15.99 21.03 -14.16
CA ARG A 129 16.19 19.60 -14.28
C ARG A 129 16.43 18.99 -12.90
N SER A 130 15.68 17.95 -12.56
CA SER A 130 15.96 17.20 -11.36
C SER A 130 17.32 16.51 -11.45
N VAL A 131 18.18 16.78 -10.48
CA VAL A 131 19.51 16.15 -10.38
C VAL A 131 19.39 14.92 -9.47
N LEU A 132 19.72 13.74 -10.01
CA LEU A 132 19.64 12.49 -9.28
C LEU A 132 20.60 12.49 -8.09
N SER A 133 20.10 12.09 -6.92
CA SER A 133 20.90 11.85 -5.71
C SER A 133 20.97 10.35 -5.43
N GLY A 134 22.14 9.76 -5.65
CA GLY A 134 22.34 8.33 -5.55
C GLY A 134 21.97 7.58 -6.83
N SER A 135 21.37 6.39 -6.71
CA SER A 135 20.97 5.56 -7.86
C SER A 135 19.49 5.75 -8.23
N ILE A 136 19.17 5.47 -9.49
CA ILE A 136 17.77 5.41 -9.94
C ILE A 136 17.05 4.34 -9.11
N ASN A 137 15.88 4.71 -8.55
CA ASN A 137 15.09 3.83 -7.68
C ASN A 137 15.86 3.29 -6.46
N GLY A 138 16.88 4.04 -6.00
CA GLY A 138 17.74 3.64 -4.88
C GLY A 138 17.14 3.84 -3.49
N SER A 139 16.07 4.63 -3.38
CA SER A 139 15.36 4.88 -2.12
C SER A 139 14.01 4.18 -2.12
N ARG A 140 13.41 4.00 -0.94
CA ARG A 140 12.12 3.32 -0.81
C ARG A 140 11.15 4.13 0.04
N LEU A 141 9.88 4.06 -0.33
CA LEU A 141 8.79 4.55 0.48
C LEU A 141 8.68 3.74 1.79
N PRO A 142 8.07 4.30 2.83
CA PRO A 142 7.77 3.58 4.06
C PRO A 142 6.87 2.37 3.82
N TRP A 143 6.84 1.47 4.81
CA TRP A 143 5.90 0.36 4.83
C TRP A 143 4.46 0.85 4.82
N GLN A 144 3.62 0.13 4.09
CA GLN A 144 2.18 0.32 4.07
C GLN A 144 1.50 -0.77 4.88
N PHE A 145 0.47 -0.40 5.60
CA PHE A 145 -0.27 -1.29 6.46
C PHE A 145 -1.75 -0.97 6.41
N ARG A 146 -2.60 -1.99 6.32
CA ARG A 146 -4.05 -1.84 6.39
C ARG A 146 -4.67 -3.04 7.09
N MET A 147 -5.58 -2.76 8.01
CA MET A 147 -6.42 -3.76 8.63
C MET A 147 -7.89 -3.41 8.39
N ASN A 148 -8.65 -4.39 7.91
CA ASN A 148 -10.10 -4.29 7.75
C ASN A 148 -10.75 -5.31 8.66
N MET A 149 -11.97 -5.02 9.12
CA MET A 149 -12.77 -5.91 9.94
C MET A 149 -14.18 -6.00 9.34
N LYS A 150 -14.71 -7.19 9.32
CA LYS A 150 -16.12 -7.45 9.00
C LYS A 150 -16.72 -8.28 10.11
N VAL A 151 -17.85 -7.81 10.64
CA VAL A 151 -18.67 -8.56 11.59
C VAL A 151 -20.00 -8.86 10.90
N ASN A 152 -20.39 -10.09 10.90
CA ASN A 152 -21.66 -10.51 10.34
C ASN A 152 -22.45 -11.39 11.30
N LYS A 153 -23.75 -11.37 11.16
CA LYS A 153 -24.65 -12.24 11.87
C LYS A 153 -25.76 -12.72 10.97
N GLU A 154 -25.97 -14.02 10.98
CA GLU A 154 -27.06 -14.65 10.24
C GLU A 154 -28.26 -14.87 11.15
N PHE A 155 -29.44 -14.56 10.64
CA PHE A 155 -30.73 -14.78 11.30
C PHE A 155 -31.58 -15.68 10.43
N GLU A 156 -32.09 -16.78 11.03
CA GLU A 156 -33.09 -17.60 10.41
C GLU A 156 -34.48 -17.06 10.79
N ILE A 157 -35.25 -16.63 9.77
CA ILE A 157 -36.62 -16.14 9.94
C ILE A 157 -37.57 -17.26 9.49
N LYS A 158 -38.28 -17.90 10.44
CA LYS A 158 -39.22 -18.95 10.17
C LYS A 158 -40.61 -18.36 9.89
N TRP A 159 -41.09 -18.52 8.67
CA TRP A 159 -42.43 -18.08 8.25
C TRP A 159 -43.49 -19.14 8.47
N SER A 160 -43.11 -20.42 8.45
CA SER A 160 -43.96 -21.60 8.65
C SER A 160 -43.03 -22.79 8.93
N ASP A 161 -43.62 -23.91 9.44
CA ASP A 161 -42.87 -25.15 9.71
C ASP A 161 -42.08 -25.70 8.52
N LYS A 162 -42.42 -25.27 7.30
CA LYS A 162 -41.80 -25.72 6.04
C LYS A 162 -41.07 -24.62 5.27
N LYS A 163 -41.10 -23.37 5.74
CA LYS A 163 -40.48 -22.23 5.02
C LYS A 163 -39.68 -21.37 5.99
N SER A 164 -38.38 -21.28 5.76
CA SER A 164 -37.47 -20.34 6.41
C SER A 164 -36.76 -19.45 5.39
N SER A 165 -36.41 -18.25 5.82
CA SER A 165 -35.55 -17.32 5.08
C SER A 165 -34.33 -17.00 5.93
N HIS A 166 -33.19 -16.85 5.29
CA HIS A 166 -31.95 -16.45 5.94
C HIS A 166 -31.65 -15.00 5.63
N MET A 167 -31.43 -14.20 6.66
CA MET A 167 -31.02 -12.81 6.56
C MET A 167 -29.62 -12.66 7.17
N ASN A 168 -28.67 -12.16 6.39
CA ASN A 168 -27.34 -11.86 6.85
C ASN A 168 -27.17 -10.34 7.01
N VAL A 169 -26.93 -9.91 8.23
CA VAL A 169 -26.61 -8.51 8.56
C VAL A 169 -25.14 -8.40 8.84
N TYR A 170 -24.46 -7.44 8.21
CA TYR A 170 -23.03 -7.24 8.44
C TYR A 170 -22.67 -5.76 8.59
N VAL A 171 -21.60 -5.53 9.32
CA VAL A 171 -20.91 -4.25 9.46
C VAL A 171 -19.47 -4.45 9.04
N GLN A 172 -18.96 -3.57 8.21
CA GLN A 172 -17.58 -3.60 7.75
C GLN A 172 -16.88 -2.28 8.08
N ALA A 173 -15.71 -2.38 8.72
CA ALA A 173 -14.81 -1.28 8.94
C ALA A 173 -13.57 -1.46 8.04
N GLN A 174 -13.26 -0.43 7.26
CA GLN A 174 -12.02 -0.38 6.47
C GLN A 174 -11.01 0.48 7.19
N ASN A 175 -9.73 0.10 7.08
CA ASN A 175 -8.63 0.79 7.75
C ASN A 175 -8.89 0.97 9.26
N LEU A 176 -9.20 -0.12 9.94
CA LEU A 176 -9.60 -0.17 11.35
C LEU A 176 -8.61 0.54 12.29
N LEU A 177 -7.33 0.54 11.95
CA LEU A 177 -6.27 1.17 12.74
C LEU A 177 -5.97 2.61 12.33
N ASN A 178 -6.76 3.19 11.40
CA ASN A 178 -6.54 4.53 10.85
C ASN A 178 -5.09 4.75 10.38
N ALA A 179 -4.49 3.73 9.75
CA ALA A 179 -3.12 3.79 9.26
C ALA A 179 -3.01 4.81 8.11
N GLN A 180 -2.10 5.76 8.26
CA GLN A 180 -1.80 6.76 7.25
C GLN A 180 -0.68 6.22 6.35
N ASN A 181 -1.04 5.64 5.21
CA ASN A 181 -0.09 5.07 4.28
C ASN A 181 0.46 6.14 3.33
N ILE A 182 1.78 6.26 3.31
CA ILE A 182 2.48 7.17 2.42
C ILE A 182 2.64 6.49 1.06
N ILE A 183 1.99 7.05 0.03
CA ILE A 183 2.01 6.52 -1.35
C ILE A 183 2.99 7.24 -2.26
N SER A 184 3.41 8.45 -1.87
CA SER A 184 4.42 9.25 -2.57
C SER A 184 5.12 10.18 -1.59
N VAL A 185 6.30 10.62 -1.95
CA VAL A 185 7.09 11.62 -1.22
C VAL A 185 7.69 12.62 -2.19
N TYR A 186 7.98 13.82 -1.72
CA TYR A 186 8.80 14.77 -2.45
C TYR A 186 10.23 14.23 -2.59
N ARG A 187 10.73 14.15 -3.81
CA ARG A 187 11.97 13.43 -4.13
C ARG A 187 13.22 14.08 -3.53
N ALA A 188 13.19 15.38 -3.28
CA ALA A 188 14.30 16.11 -2.65
C ALA A 188 14.38 15.85 -1.15
N THR A 189 13.26 15.95 -0.44
CA THR A 189 13.21 15.80 1.02
C THR A 189 13.00 14.36 1.46
N GLY A 190 12.29 13.55 0.66
CA GLY A 190 11.81 12.24 1.08
C GLY A 190 10.62 12.32 2.05
N ASN A 191 9.99 13.48 2.18
CA ASN A 191 8.86 13.74 3.07
C ASN A 191 7.56 13.79 2.25
N PRO A 192 6.43 13.26 2.73
CA PRO A 192 5.15 13.35 2.04
C PRO A 192 4.48 14.72 2.15
N GLY A 193 4.84 15.54 3.14
CA GLY A 193 4.19 16.82 3.43
C GLY A 193 5.07 18.06 3.28
N ASP A 194 6.33 17.89 2.89
CA ASP A 194 7.28 18.99 2.78
C ASP A 194 8.15 18.82 1.53
N ASP A 195 8.01 19.72 0.58
CA ASP A 195 8.79 19.78 -0.65
C ASP A 195 10.20 20.36 -0.45
N GLY A 196 10.44 21.00 0.71
CA GLY A 196 11.70 21.68 1.05
C GLY A 196 11.82 23.08 0.44
N TYR A 197 10.81 23.59 -0.27
CA TYR A 197 10.87 24.87 -0.96
C TYR A 197 11.25 26.02 -0.04
N LEU A 198 10.62 26.11 1.13
CA LEU A 198 10.86 27.19 2.11
C LEU A 198 12.31 27.23 2.63
N THR A 199 13.04 26.15 2.55
CA THR A 199 14.46 26.08 2.94
C THR A 199 15.42 26.34 1.77
N SER A 200 14.88 26.47 0.56
CA SER A 200 15.68 26.74 -0.65
C SER A 200 16.16 28.18 -0.70
N SER A 201 17.28 28.42 -1.36
CA SER A 201 17.80 29.77 -1.58
C SER A 201 16.83 30.65 -2.37
N ALA A 202 16.05 30.07 -3.28
CA ALA A 202 15.04 30.80 -4.05
C ALA A 202 13.91 31.34 -3.16
N ALA A 203 13.39 30.50 -2.22
CA ALA A 203 12.38 30.94 -1.30
C ALA A 203 12.93 31.97 -0.27
N GLN A 204 14.13 31.77 0.22
CA GLN A 204 14.75 32.71 1.14
C GLN A 204 14.97 34.09 0.47
N ASN A 205 15.43 34.13 -0.78
CA ASN A 205 15.54 35.37 -1.53
C ASN A 205 14.19 36.07 -1.73
N ALA A 206 13.12 35.31 -1.94
CA ALA A 206 11.77 35.88 -2.07
C ALA A 206 11.24 36.42 -0.74
N ILE A 207 11.52 35.76 0.38
CA ILE A 207 11.15 36.20 1.73
C ILE A 207 11.90 37.48 2.09
N ASP A 208 13.21 37.53 1.82
CA ASP A 208 14.05 38.69 2.08
C ASP A 208 13.58 39.91 1.27
N ALA A 209 13.25 39.70 -0.02
CA ALA A 209 12.70 40.74 -0.88
C ALA A 209 11.32 41.28 -0.40
N GLN A 210 10.49 40.44 0.22
CA GLN A 210 9.25 40.89 0.83
C GLN A 210 9.50 41.74 2.09
N ASN A 211 10.40 41.29 2.95
CA ASN A 211 10.75 42.01 4.16
C ASN A 211 11.36 43.39 3.89
N ASP A 212 12.18 43.48 2.80
CA ASP A 212 12.77 44.75 2.38
C ASP A 212 11.73 45.73 1.77
N ALA A 213 10.64 45.20 1.21
CA ALA A 213 9.56 46.00 0.64
C ALA A 213 8.61 46.60 1.71
N ASP A 214 8.55 45.97 2.88
CA ASP A 214 7.71 46.38 4.02
C ASP A 214 8.47 47.26 5.06
N ALA A 215 9.78 47.53 4.84
CA ALA A 215 10.64 48.32 5.69
C ALA A 215 10.77 49.78 5.15
#